data_ed04ea047bf5b3ea83606d8f152990e2
#
_entry.id   ed04ea047bf5b3ea83606d8f152990e2
#
_cell.length_a   1.000
_cell.length_b   1.000
_cell.length_c   1.000
_cell.angle_alpha   90.00
_cell.angle_beta   90.00
_cell.angle_gamma   90.00
#
_symmetry.space_group_name_H-M   'P 1'
#
loop_
_entity.id
_entity.type
_entity.pdbx_description
1 polymer ?
#
loop_
_entity_poly.entity_id
_entity_poly.type
_entity_poly.pdbx_seq_one_letter_code
_entity_poly.pdbx_strand_id
1 'polypeptide(L)'
;MSTWPLVGVAVVVVGFALRLNALLVVVVAGLATGFAAGMDFLRILDLTGEAFLKNRFLMVFVLTLPVIGLLERNGLREQSERWVLDLKRLSTGRLLIAYQALRQVAAMVGLTHLGGHPQTVRPLLVPMAEATATRGVGPLPEPVRERLRALCAATDNVALFFGEDVFVAFGAVLLMQAFLAQHQIVVEPLQIALWGLPTALAALMIHGARVARLDYRMAAEIERLRVQVARG
;
A
#
# COMPACT_ATOMS: atom_id res chain seq x y z
N MET A 1 -39.89 6.60 7.56
CA MET A 1 -38.64 7.23 7.14
C MET A 1 -38.57 7.20 5.62
N SER A 2 -38.40 8.33 4.98
CA SER A 2 -38.30 8.42 3.52
C SER A 2 -37.05 7.69 3.02
N THR A 3 -37.20 6.81 2.01
CA THR A 3 -36.04 6.09 1.41
C THR A 3 -35.37 6.88 0.29
N TRP A 4 -35.87 8.05 -0.04
CA TRP A 4 -35.34 8.94 -1.09
C TRP A 4 -33.86 9.32 -0.93
N PRO A 5 -33.32 9.53 0.28
CA PRO A 5 -31.89 9.79 0.44
C PRO A 5 -30.95 8.68 -0.05
N LEU A 6 -31.47 7.45 -0.23
CA LEU A 6 -30.72 6.34 -0.81
C LEU A 6 -30.39 6.51 -2.31
N VAL A 7 -30.96 7.51 -2.96
CA VAL A 7 -30.61 7.88 -4.36
C VAL A 7 -29.11 8.11 -4.51
N GLY A 8 -28.45 8.70 -3.51
CA GLY A 8 -26.99 8.90 -3.55
C GLY A 8 -26.22 7.58 -3.67
N VAL A 9 -26.67 6.51 -3.01
CA VAL A 9 -26.06 5.19 -3.14
C VAL A 9 -26.20 4.66 -4.57
N ALA A 10 -27.38 4.83 -5.18
CA ALA A 10 -27.58 4.44 -6.57
C ALA A 10 -26.68 5.23 -7.53
N VAL A 11 -26.50 6.53 -7.30
CA VAL A 11 -25.58 7.38 -8.08
C VAL A 11 -24.14 6.87 -7.96
N VAL A 12 -23.68 6.47 -6.77
CA VAL A 12 -22.35 5.91 -6.54
C VAL A 12 -22.18 4.59 -7.32
N VAL A 13 -23.13 3.68 -7.18
CA VAL A 13 -23.09 2.37 -7.86
C VAL A 13 -23.06 2.53 -9.38
N VAL A 14 -23.96 3.36 -9.92
CA VAL A 14 -24.02 3.61 -11.38
C VAL A 14 -22.76 4.34 -11.86
N GLY A 15 -22.32 5.36 -11.12
CA GLY A 15 -21.14 6.14 -11.50
C GLY A 15 -19.87 5.30 -11.58
N PHE A 16 -19.67 4.38 -10.63
CA PHE A 16 -18.52 3.47 -10.67
C PHE A 16 -18.67 2.36 -11.70
N ALA A 17 -19.90 1.85 -11.93
CA ALA A 17 -20.14 0.91 -13.02
C ALA A 17 -19.82 1.52 -14.40
N LEU A 18 -20.12 2.81 -14.59
CA LEU A 18 -19.79 3.58 -15.79
C LEU A 18 -18.32 4.05 -15.83
N ARG A 19 -17.50 3.69 -14.83
CA ARG A 19 -16.08 4.09 -14.71
C ARG A 19 -15.85 5.61 -14.73
N LEU A 20 -16.79 6.38 -14.21
CA LEU A 20 -16.66 7.83 -14.09
C LEU A 20 -15.63 8.21 -13.03
N ASN A 21 -15.16 9.45 -13.06
CA ASN A 21 -14.23 9.97 -12.07
C ASN A 21 -14.83 9.87 -10.65
N ALA A 22 -14.11 9.21 -9.73
CA ALA A 22 -14.59 8.92 -8.38
C ALA A 22 -14.97 10.17 -7.59
N LEU A 23 -14.17 11.25 -7.70
CA LEU A 23 -14.45 12.51 -7.03
C LEU A 23 -15.77 13.12 -7.52
N LEU A 24 -15.98 13.14 -8.83
CA LEU A 24 -17.20 13.68 -9.44
C LEU A 24 -18.41 12.85 -9.01
N VAL A 25 -18.29 11.51 -9.03
CA VAL A 25 -19.37 10.61 -8.59
C VAL A 25 -19.77 10.88 -7.15
N VAL A 26 -18.81 11.04 -6.23
CA VAL A 26 -19.08 11.31 -4.80
C VAL A 26 -19.74 12.66 -4.61
N VAL A 27 -19.26 13.71 -5.28
CA VAL A 27 -19.86 15.05 -5.21
C VAL A 27 -21.30 15.03 -5.72
N VAL A 28 -21.54 14.42 -6.88
CA VAL A 28 -22.88 14.31 -7.46
C VAL A 28 -23.82 13.48 -6.56
N ALA A 29 -23.32 12.40 -5.97
CA ALA A 29 -24.09 11.57 -5.03
C ALA A 29 -24.48 12.37 -3.77
N GLY A 30 -23.57 13.18 -3.23
CA GLY A 30 -23.83 14.06 -2.10
C GLY A 30 -24.95 15.09 -2.41
N LEU A 31 -24.84 15.75 -3.55
CA LEU A 31 -25.87 16.70 -4.01
C LEU A 31 -27.22 16.01 -4.24
N ALA A 32 -27.22 14.86 -4.93
CA ALA A 32 -28.44 14.10 -5.18
C ALA A 32 -29.13 13.66 -3.88
N THR A 33 -28.33 13.20 -2.89
CA THR A 33 -28.84 12.84 -1.56
C THR A 33 -29.47 14.03 -0.85
N GLY A 34 -28.80 15.19 -0.87
CA GLY A 34 -29.28 16.41 -0.24
C GLY A 34 -30.61 16.89 -0.85
N PHE A 35 -30.71 16.96 -2.17
CA PHE A 35 -31.95 17.33 -2.86
C PHE A 35 -33.07 16.29 -2.62
N ALA A 36 -32.75 15.00 -2.64
CA ALA A 36 -33.71 13.94 -2.35
C ALA A 36 -34.21 13.99 -0.90
N ALA A 37 -33.42 14.52 0.01
CA ALA A 37 -33.83 14.79 1.40
C ALA A 37 -34.65 16.08 1.57
N GLY A 38 -34.92 16.79 0.47
CA GLY A 38 -35.70 18.04 0.50
C GLY A 38 -34.91 19.27 0.93
N MET A 39 -33.58 19.21 0.91
CA MET A 39 -32.72 20.35 1.24
C MET A 39 -32.58 21.27 0.03
N ASP A 40 -32.56 22.59 0.28
CA ASP A 40 -32.17 23.57 -0.73
C ASP A 40 -30.64 23.58 -0.93
N PHE A 41 -30.20 24.15 -2.03
CA PHE A 41 -28.78 24.17 -2.40
C PHE A 41 -27.91 24.84 -1.33
N LEU A 42 -28.37 25.94 -0.74
CA LEU A 42 -27.64 26.68 0.28
C LEU A 42 -27.44 25.81 1.54
N ARG A 43 -28.48 25.08 1.94
CA ARG A 43 -28.40 24.16 3.09
C ARG A 43 -27.45 22.99 2.83
N ILE A 44 -27.41 22.44 1.61
CA ILE A 44 -26.44 21.40 1.23
C ILE A 44 -25.02 21.97 1.30
N LEU A 45 -24.81 23.18 0.80
CA LEU A 45 -23.50 23.85 0.82
C LEU A 45 -23.04 24.13 2.25
N ASP A 46 -23.91 24.61 3.12
CA ASP A 46 -23.67 24.86 4.54
C ASP A 46 -23.25 23.58 5.27
N LEU A 47 -24.02 22.51 5.13
CA LEU A 47 -23.69 21.20 5.71
C LEU A 47 -22.36 20.63 5.19
N THR A 48 -22.08 20.84 3.90
CA THR A 48 -20.80 20.42 3.32
C THR A 48 -19.64 21.20 3.92
N GLY A 49 -19.81 22.52 4.08
CA GLY A 49 -18.84 23.39 4.75
C GLY A 49 -18.61 23.02 6.21
N GLU A 50 -19.66 22.76 6.99
CA GLU A 50 -19.54 22.26 8.36
C GLU A 50 -18.81 20.90 8.43
N ALA A 51 -19.18 19.97 7.54
CA ALA A 51 -18.52 18.67 7.46
C ALA A 51 -17.02 18.81 7.12
N PHE A 52 -16.68 19.72 6.20
CA PHE A 52 -15.29 20.03 5.85
C PHE A 52 -14.53 20.58 7.06
N LEU A 53 -15.09 21.53 7.77
CA LEU A 53 -14.45 22.11 8.97
C LEU A 53 -14.27 21.09 10.09
N LYS A 54 -15.26 20.21 10.31
CA LYS A 54 -15.17 19.13 11.30
C LYS A 54 -14.08 18.11 10.95
N ASN A 55 -13.89 17.85 9.66
CA ASN A 55 -12.93 16.85 9.15
C ASN A 55 -11.63 17.50 8.61
N ARG A 56 -11.34 18.76 8.99
CA ARG A 56 -10.15 19.50 8.48
C ARG A 56 -8.83 18.77 8.67
N PHE A 57 -8.73 17.87 9.64
CA PHE A 57 -7.52 17.06 9.87
C PHE A 57 -7.18 16.14 8.68
N LEU A 58 -8.19 15.74 7.88
CA LEU A 58 -7.93 14.99 6.63
C LEU A 58 -7.08 15.79 5.63
N MET A 59 -7.07 17.13 5.74
CA MET A 59 -6.24 17.99 4.90
C MET A 59 -4.74 17.85 5.19
N VAL A 60 -4.34 17.29 6.33
CA VAL A 60 -2.93 16.99 6.64
C VAL A 60 -2.35 16.07 5.58
N PHE A 61 -3.13 15.08 5.11
CA PHE A 61 -2.71 14.21 4.01
C PHE A 61 -2.39 15.00 2.73
N VAL A 62 -3.23 15.96 2.36
CA VAL A 62 -3.01 16.80 1.17
C VAL A 62 -1.76 17.65 1.32
N LEU A 63 -1.44 18.14 2.53
CA LEU A 63 -0.24 18.93 2.80
C LEU A 63 1.05 18.11 2.71
N THR A 64 0.99 16.79 2.89
CA THR A 64 2.17 15.93 2.75
C THR A 64 2.56 15.72 1.28
N LEU A 65 1.62 15.79 0.34
CA LEU A 65 1.88 15.54 -1.09
C LEU A 65 2.94 16.46 -1.71
N PRO A 66 2.92 17.80 -1.50
CA PRO A 66 3.96 18.68 -2.02
C PRO A 66 5.34 18.38 -1.43
N VAL A 67 5.41 18.00 -0.14
CA VAL A 67 6.68 17.64 0.51
C VAL A 67 7.26 16.39 -0.12
N ILE A 68 6.43 15.35 -0.30
CA ILE A 68 6.83 14.11 -0.99
C ILE A 68 7.30 14.42 -2.42
N GLY A 69 6.53 15.21 -3.18
CA GLY A 69 6.90 15.61 -4.54
C GLY A 69 8.22 16.39 -4.62
N LEU A 70 8.52 17.22 -3.62
CA LEU A 70 9.80 17.90 -3.49
C LEU A 70 10.95 16.93 -3.24
N LEU A 71 10.77 15.97 -2.34
CA LEU A 71 11.76 14.93 -2.05
C LEU A 71 12.04 14.08 -3.30
N GLU A 72 11.00 13.66 -4.03
CA GLU A 72 11.15 12.92 -5.29
C GLU A 72 11.94 13.70 -6.33
N ARG A 73 11.66 15.00 -6.51
CA ARG A 73 12.43 15.88 -7.42
C ARG A 73 13.90 16.07 -7.02
N ASN A 74 14.22 15.90 -5.73
CA ASN A 74 15.57 16.00 -5.20
C ASN A 74 16.30 14.65 -5.12
N GLY A 75 15.88 13.67 -5.92
CA GLY A 75 16.61 12.42 -6.08
C GLY A 75 16.29 11.35 -5.04
N LEU A 76 15.18 11.48 -4.28
CA LEU A 76 14.78 10.48 -3.31
C LEU A 76 14.48 9.13 -3.98
N ARG A 77 13.92 9.17 -5.18
CA ARG A 77 13.61 7.97 -5.96
C ARG A 77 14.89 7.24 -6.37
N GLU A 78 15.84 7.95 -6.96
CA GLU A 78 17.13 7.41 -7.38
C GLU A 78 17.92 6.85 -6.20
N GLN A 79 17.85 7.50 -5.05
CA GLN A 79 18.48 7.02 -3.84
C GLN A 79 17.82 5.74 -3.32
N SER A 80 16.50 5.63 -3.35
CA SER A 80 15.80 4.42 -2.95
C SER A 80 16.11 3.22 -3.87
N GLU A 81 16.21 3.46 -5.18
CA GLU A 81 16.66 2.45 -6.15
C GLU A 81 18.08 1.96 -5.87
N ARG A 82 19.01 2.86 -5.50
CA ARG A 82 20.38 2.49 -5.09
C ARG A 82 20.38 1.60 -3.86
N TRP A 83 19.60 1.92 -2.84
CA TRP A 83 19.48 1.09 -1.64
C TRP A 83 19.00 -0.33 -1.97
N VAL A 84 18.00 -0.46 -2.86
CA VAL A 84 17.55 -1.77 -3.32
C VAL A 84 18.66 -2.50 -4.10
N LEU A 85 19.40 -1.81 -4.97
CA LEU A 85 20.52 -2.40 -5.74
C LEU A 85 21.67 -2.88 -4.85
N ASP A 86 21.93 -2.24 -3.71
CA ASP A 86 22.94 -2.67 -2.76
C ASP A 86 22.60 -4.04 -2.11
N LEU A 87 21.32 -4.41 -2.09
CA LEU A 87 20.87 -5.71 -1.58
C LEU A 87 21.19 -6.89 -2.50
N LYS A 88 21.66 -6.68 -3.73
CA LYS A 88 21.95 -7.73 -4.75
C LYS A 88 22.95 -8.81 -4.31
N ARG A 89 23.74 -8.56 -3.25
CA ARG A 89 24.72 -9.51 -2.70
C ARG A 89 24.07 -10.55 -1.77
N LEU A 90 22.84 -10.34 -1.33
CA LEU A 90 22.14 -11.22 -0.42
C LEU A 90 21.60 -12.46 -1.13
N SER A 91 21.25 -13.50 -0.37
CA SER A 91 20.43 -14.62 -0.89
C SER A 91 19.02 -14.15 -1.21
N THR A 92 18.29 -14.90 -2.02
CA THR A 92 16.95 -14.51 -2.47
C THR A 92 16.02 -14.18 -1.30
N GLY A 93 15.97 -15.04 -0.27
CA GLY A 93 15.14 -14.80 0.89
C GLY A 93 15.58 -13.60 1.71
N ARG A 94 16.89 -13.42 1.93
CA ARG A 94 17.42 -12.26 2.64
C ARG A 94 17.19 -10.95 1.88
N LEU A 95 17.30 -10.97 0.55
CA LEU A 95 16.98 -9.85 -0.32
C LEU A 95 15.52 -9.40 -0.11
N LEU A 96 14.57 -10.35 -0.16
CA LEU A 96 13.16 -10.05 -0.01
C LEU A 96 12.81 -9.55 1.40
N ILE A 97 13.40 -10.13 2.45
CA ILE A 97 13.19 -9.65 3.83
C ILE A 97 13.77 -8.25 4.03
N ALA A 98 14.97 -7.98 3.52
CA ALA A 98 15.58 -6.64 3.60
C ALA A 98 14.77 -5.61 2.80
N TYR A 99 14.29 -5.98 1.61
CA TYR A 99 13.39 -5.15 0.82
C TYR A 99 12.08 -4.86 1.57
N GLN A 100 11.47 -5.89 2.18
CA GLN A 100 10.25 -5.72 2.99
C GLN A 100 10.46 -4.71 4.11
N ALA A 101 11.55 -4.84 4.88
CA ALA A 101 11.85 -3.91 5.97
C ALA A 101 12.04 -2.48 5.46
N LEU A 102 12.84 -2.30 4.39
CA LEU A 102 13.07 -1.00 3.78
C LEU A 102 11.77 -0.36 3.27
N ARG A 103 10.96 -1.13 2.54
CA ARG A 103 9.70 -0.69 1.97
C ARG A 103 8.67 -0.32 3.05
N GLN A 104 8.61 -1.13 4.11
CA GLN A 104 7.70 -0.92 5.23
C GLN A 104 8.07 0.35 6.01
N VAL A 105 9.36 0.58 6.31
CA VAL A 105 9.83 1.81 6.94
C VAL A 105 9.56 3.03 6.05
N ALA A 106 9.80 2.93 4.74
CA ALA A 106 9.48 4.02 3.81
C ALA A 106 7.98 4.36 3.84
N ALA A 107 7.11 3.36 3.88
CA ALA A 107 5.66 3.57 3.97
C ALA A 107 5.24 4.20 5.31
N MET A 108 5.87 3.83 6.44
CA MET A 108 5.62 4.42 7.76
C MET A 108 5.88 5.92 7.83
N VAL A 109 6.76 6.43 6.99
CA VAL A 109 7.05 7.88 6.88
C VAL A 109 6.31 8.55 5.72
N GLY A 110 5.34 7.85 5.11
CA GLY A 110 4.50 8.39 4.04
C GLY A 110 5.09 8.31 2.63
N LEU A 111 6.24 7.69 2.46
CA LEU A 111 6.91 7.52 1.16
C LEU A 111 6.32 6.34 0.38
N THR A 112 4.99 6.28 0.29
CA THR A 112 4.24 5.16 -0.32
C THR A 112 4.44 5.06 -1.82
N HIS A 113 4.74 6.18 -2.49
CA HIS A 113 4.98 6.26 -3.93
C HIS A 113 6.40 5.85 -4.34
N LEU A 114 7.34 5.80 -3.38
CA LEU A 114 8.71 5.34 -3.61
C LEU A 114 8.72 3.81 -3.68
N GLY A 115 8.51 3.28 -4.84
CA GLY A 115 8.46 1.84 -5.03
C GLY A 115 7.09 1.40 -5.53
N GLY A 116 6.82 0.12 -5.42
CA GLY A 116 5.61 -0.47 -5.97
C GLY A 116 5.90 -1.25 -7.25
N HIS A 117 4.85 -1.90 -7.76
CA HIS A 117 5.00 -2.86 -8.84
C HIS A 117 5.63 -2.31 -10.13
N PRO A 118 5.20 -1.13 -10.66
CA PRO A 118 5.78 -0.61 -11.90
C PRO A 118 7.18 -0.02 -11.72
N GLN A 119 7.44 0.61 -10.58
CA GLN A 119 8.65 1.39 -10.35
C GLN A 119 9.81 0.56 -9.80
N THR A 120 9.52 -0.42 -8.94
CA THR A 120 10.56 -1.15 -8.20
C THR A 120 10.43 -2.67 -8.33
N VAL A 121 9.23 -3.23 -8.15
CA VAL A 121 9.09 -4.70 -8.11
C VAL A 121 9.44 -5.31 -9.46
N ARG A 122 8.80 -4.87 -10.54
CA ARG A 122 9.04 -5.41 -11.88
C ARG A 122 10.43 -5.09 -12.43
N PRO A 123 10.94 -3.84 -12.39
CA PRO A 123 12.21 -3.51 -13.01
C PRO A 123 13.43 -3.84 -12.16
N LEU A 124 13.32 -3.94 -10.84
CA LEU A 124 14.47 -4.16 -9.95
C LEU A 124 14.36 -5.44 -9.13
N LEU A 125 13.33 -5.56 -8.26
CA LEU A 125 13.25 -6.64 -7.28
C LEU A 125 13.15 -8.02 -7.93
N VAL A 126 12.29 -8.18 -8.93
CA VAL A 126 12.11 -9.46 -9.63
C VAL A 126 13.39 -9.89 -10.35
N PRO A 127 14.03 -9.07 -11.21
CA PRO A 127 15.29 -9.44 -11.84
C PRO A 127 16.41 -9.75 -10.84
N MET A 128 16.49 -9.01 -9.73
CA MET A 128 17.50 -9.27 -8.69
C MET A 128 17.22 -10.61 -7.99
N ALA A 129 15.96 -10.89 -7.65
CA ALA A 129 15.57 -12.15 -7.03
C ALA A 129 15.81 -13.34 -7.97
N GLU A 130 15.48 -13.22 -9.25
CA GLU A 130 15.78 -14.23 -10.28
C GLU A 130 17.30 -14.43 -10.41
N ALA A 131 18.09 -13.35 -10.49
CA ALA A 131 19.55 -13.43 -10.60
C ALA A 131 20.18 -14.08 -9.35
N THR A 132 19.65 -13.84 -8.15
CA THR A 132 20.16 -14.48 -6.94
C THR A 132 19.78 -15.95 -6.88
N ALA A 133 18.59 -16.32 -7.33
CA ALA A 133 18.11 -17.70 -7.35
C ALA A 133 18.80 -18.55 -8.43
N THR A 134 19.23 -17.94 -9.56
CA THR A 134 19.93 -18.64 -10.64
C THR A 134 21.43 -18.80 -10.41
N ARG A 135 22.01 -18.21 -9.34
CA ARG A 135 23.45 -18.30 -9.09
C ARG A 135 23.93 -19.74 -9.01
N GLY A 136 24.69 -20.15 -10.02
CA GLY A 136 25.29 -21.47 -10.10
C GLY A 136 24.30 -22.61 -10.43
N VAL A 137 23.08 -22.32 -10.91
CA VAL A 137 22.04 -23.34 -11.22
C VAL A 137 21.63 -23.32 -12.68
N GLY A 138 21.79 -22.20 -13.37
CA GLY A 138 21.22 -21.99 -14.69
C GLY A 138 19.79 -21.44 -14.62
N PRO A 139 19.07 -21.39 -15.75
CA PRO A 139 17.73 -20.78 -15.83
C PRO A 139 16.73 -21.53 -14.94
N LEU A 140 15.90 -20.76 -14.20
CA LEU A 140 14.85 -21.30 -13.37
C LEU A 140 13.72 -21.90 -14.23
N PRO A 141 13.16 -23.06 -13.84
CA PRO A 141 11.92 -23.57 -14.41
C PRO A 141 10.79 -22.55 -14.26
N GLU A 142 9.91 -22.44 -15.27
CA GLU A 142 8.85 -21.44 -15.28
C GLU A 142 7.94 -21.45 -14.03
N PRO A 143 7.51 -22.62 -13.49
CA PRO A 143 6.71 -22.63 -12.27
C PRO A 143 7.43 -22.05 -11.03
N VAL A 144 8.75 -22.20 -10.95
CA VAL A 144 9.57 -21.63 -9.85
C VAL A 144 9.71 -20.14 -10.06
N ARG A 145 9.93 -19.69 -11.27
CA ARG A 145 10.01 -18.28 -11.65
C ARG A 145 8.72 -17.52 -11.33
N GLU A 146 7.56 -18.08 -11.70
CA GLU A 146 6.26 -17.47 -11.42
C GLU A 146 5.98 -17.37 -9.90
N ARG A 147 6.34 -18.41 -9.14
CA ARG A 147 6.24 -18.35 -7.67
C ARG A 147 7.14 -17.27 -7.08
N LEU A 148 8.34 -17.10 -7.60
CA LEU A 148 9.27 -16.06 -7.16
C LEU A 148 8.73 -14.66 -7.47
N ARG A 149 8.17 -14.44 -8.67
CA ARG A 149 7.51 -13.19 -9.06
C ARG A 149 6.33 -12.87 -8.15
N ALA A 150 5.48 -13.87 -7.89
CA ALA A 150 4.34 -13.72 -6.98
C ALA A 150 4.80 -13.39 -5.54
N LEU A 151 5.93 -13.98 -5.10
CA LEU A 151 6.50 -13.69 -3.78
C LEU A 151 7.04 -12.26 -3.70
N CYS A 152 7.74 -11.79 -4.73
CA CYS A 152 8.19 -10.39 -4.81
C CYS A 152 7.01 -9.40 -4.72
N ALA A 153 5.95 -9.69 -5.47
CA ALA A 153 4.73 -8.89 -5.44
C ALA A 153 4.05 -8.90 -4.07
N ALA A 154 3.92 -10.07 -3.44
CA ALA A 154 3.35 -10.22 -2.10
C ALA A 154 4.19 -9.48 -1.05
N THR A 155 5.52 -9.49 -1.17
CA THR A 155 6.43 -8.80 -0.26
C THR A 155 6.22 -7.29 -0.30
N ASP A 156 6.09 -6.71 -1.49
CA ASP A 156 5.82 -5.28 -1.65
C ASP A 156 4.46 -4.90 -1.06
N ASN A 157 3.40 -5.67 -1.38
CA ASN A 157 2.05 -5.39 -0.90
C ASN A 157 1.96 -5.47 0.64
N VAL A 158 2.55 -6.49 1.25
CA VAL A 158 2.56 -6.64 2.72
C VAL A 158 3.34 -5.48 3.36
N ALA A 159 4.51 -5.15 2.82
CA ALA A 159 5.32 -4.07 3.35
C ALA A 159 4.61 -2.71 3.25
N LEU A 160 3.99 -2.43 2.11
CA LEU A 160 3.25 -1.20 1.89
C LEU A 160 2.06 -1.09 2.85
N PHE A 161 1.17 -2.09 2.84
CA PHE A 161 -0.08 -2.08 3.61
C PHE A 161 0.17 -1.88 5.11
N PHE A 162 1.02 -2.70 5.72
CA PHE A 162 1.31 -2.60 7.15
C PHE A 162 2.24 -1.43 7.51
N GLY A 163 2.94 -0.85 6.53
CA GLY A 163 3.72 0.35 6.72
C GLY A 163 2.85 1.61 6.74
N GLU A 164 1.96 1.77 5.76
CA GLU A 164 1.12 2.96 5.68
C GLU A 164 0.10 3.08 6.83
N ASP A 165 -0.31 1.97 7.46
CA ASP A 165 -1.16 1.98 8.65
C ASP A 165 -0.50 2.65 9.88
N VAL A 166 0.83 2.77 9.88
CA VAL A 166 1.61 3.48 10.92
C VAL A 166 1.84 4.95 10.55
N PHE A 167 1.57 5.35 9.31
CA PHE A 167 1.76 6.73 8.89
C PHE A 167 0.65 7.64 9.44
N VAL A 168 1.03 8.60 10.29
CA VAL A 168 0.12 9.48 11.04
C VAL A 168 -0.84 10.29 10.13
N ALA A 169 -0.41 10.66 8.93
CA ALA A 169 -1.22 11.38 7.95
C ALA A 169 -1.93 10.44 6.94
N PHE A 170 -1.94 9.12 7.18
CA PHE A 170 -2.65 8.18 6.33
C PHE A 170 -4.17 8.37 6.46
N GLY A 171 -4.88 8.31 5.33
CA GLY A 171 -6.31 8.60 5.28
C GLY A 171 -7.15 7.75 6.22
N ALA A 172 -6.80 6.47 6.43
CA ALA A 172 -7.50 5.58 7.35
C ALA A 172 -7.32 6.01 8.81
N VAL A 173 -6.12 6.42 9.23
CA VAL A 173 -5.84 6.91 10.58
C VAL A 173 -6.67 8.17 10.87
N LEU A 174 -6.68 9.11 9.92
CA LEU A 174 -7.44 10.36 10.06
C LEU A 174 -8.96 10.12 10.04
N LEU A 175 -9.44 9.15 9.24
CA LEU A 175 -10.83 8.75 9.22
C LEU A 175 -11.26 8.11 10.56
N MET A 176 -10.44 7.22 11.12
CA MET A 176 -10.68 6.64 12.45
C MET A 176 -10.74 7.72 13.53
N GLN A 177 -9.81 8.68 13.50
CA GLN A 177 -9.82 9.82 14.42
C GLN A 177 -11.10 10.65 14.29
N ALA A 178 -11.51 10.97 13.07
CA ALA A 178 -12.73 11.74 12.82
C ALA A 178 -13.99 10.99 13.31
N PHE A 179 -14.06 9.67 13.09
CA PHE A 179 -15.16 8.82 13.57
C PHE A 179 -15.22 8.78 15.11
N LEU A 180 -14.10 8.57 15.78
CA LEU A 180 -14.03 8.55 17.24
C LEU A 180 -14.44 9.91 17.84
N ALA A 181 -13.99 11.01 17.21
CA ALA A 181 -14.35 12.36 17.65
C ALA A 181 -15.87 12.63 17.56
N GLN A 182 -16.57 12.07 16.58
CA GLN A 182 -18.04 12.15 16.48
C GLN A 182 -18.74 11.46 17.64
N HIS A 183 -18.10 10.44 18.23
CA HIS A 183 -18.57 9.73 19.41
C HIS A 183 -18.00 10.29 20.74
N GLN A 184 -17.47 11.53 20.73
CA GLN A 184 -16.87 12.20 21.87
C GLN A 184 -15.63 11.51 22.46
N ILE A 185 -15.00 10.63 21.68
CA ILE A 185 -13.74 9.98 22.03
C ILE A 185 -12.61 10.76 21.37
N VAL A 186 -11.88 11.53 22.18
CA VAL A 186 -10.77 12.36 21.70
C VAL A 186 -9.49 11.54 21.71
N VAL A 187 -8.98 11.22 20.53
CA VAL A 187 -7.72 10.47 20.33
C VAL A 187 -6.88 11.21 19.31
N GLU A 188 -5.59 11.33 19.56
CA GLU A 188 -4.67 11.93 18.59
C GLU A 188 -4.33 10.94 17.47
N PRO A 189 -4.16 11.42 16.20
CA PRO A 189 -3.79 10.56 15.08
C PRO A 189 -2.52 9.73 15.33
N LEU A 190 -1.54 10.31 16.04
CA LEU A 190 -0.32 9.62 16.41
C LEU A 190 -0.57 8.40 17.30
N GLN A 191 -1.51 8.49 18.24
CA GLN A 191 -1.86 7.36 19.12
C GLN A 191 -2.46 6.22 18.30
N ILE A 192 -3.35 6.53 17.34
CA ILE A 192 -3.93 5.53 16.44
C ILE A 192 -2.83 4.87 15.60
N ALA A 193 -1.95 5.66 14.98
CA ALA A 193 -0.85 5.18 14.16
C ALA A 193 0.13 4.29 14.95
N LEU A 194 0.46 4.65 16.19
CA LEU A 194 1.36 3.85 17.03
C LEU A 194 0.79 2.47 17.37
N TRP A 195 -0.53 2.33 17.47
CA TRP A 195 -1.17 1.02 17.63
C TRP A 195 -1.08 0.15 16.36
N GLY A 196 -0.70 0.70 15.22
CA GLY A 196 -0.32 -0.02 14.02
C GLY A 196 1.06 -0.71 14.10
N LEU A 197 1.96 -0.27 15.00
CA LEU A 197 3.31 -0.85 15.13
C LEU A 197 3.33 -2.35 15.47
N PRO A 198 2.55 -2.87 16.43
CA PRO A 198 2.51 -4.30 16.71
C PRO A 198 2.11 -5.14 15.50
N THR A 199 1.13 -4.68 14.72
CA THR A 199 0.68 -5.37 13.49
C THR A 199 1.72 -5.29 12.39
N ALA A 200 2.41 -4.17 12.23
CA ALA A 200 3.50 -4.00 11.29
C ALA A 200 4.69 -4.92 11.62
N LEU A 201 5.06 -5.04 12.90
CA LEU A 201 6.09 -5.98 13.35
C LEU A 201 5.67 -7.44 13.14
N ALA A 202 4.43 -7.79 13.47
CA ALA A 202 3.89 -9.12 13.23
C ALA A 202 3.91 -9.47 11.74
N ALA A 203 3.51 -8.54 10.87
CA ALA A 203 3.56 -8.72 9.42
C ALA A 203 4.99 -8.94 8.91
N LEU A 204 5.96 -8.15 9.40
CA LEU A 204 7.37 -8.33 9.07
C LEU A 204 7.88 -9.71 9.48
N MET A 205 7.58 -10.16 10.69
CA MET A 205 8.02 -11.46 11.21
C MET A 205 7.33 -12.63 10.47
N ILE A 206 6.01 -12.58 10.32
CA ILE A 206 5.23 -13.67 9.71
C ILE A 206 5.59 -13.81 8.22
N HIS A 207 5.60 -12.69 7.49
CA HIS A 207 5.94 -12.72 6.06
C HIS A 207 7.42 -13.04 5.86
N GLY A 208 8.32 -12.49 6.67
CA GLY A 208 9.73 -12.82 6.67
C GLY A 208 9.99 -14.33 6.92
N ALA A 209 9.32 -14.94 7.89
CA ALA A 209 9.37 -16.38 8.13
C ALA A 209 8.83 -17.19 6.93
N ARG A 210 7.75 -16.72 6.30
CA ARG A 210 7.22 -17.31 5.06
C ARG A 210 8.22 -17.25 3.92
N VAL A 211 8.84 -16.10 3.71
CA VAL A 211 9.88 -15.88 2.69
C VAL A 211 11.08 -16.80 2.95
N ALA A 212 11.58 -16.86 4.18
CA ALA A 212 12.69 -17.74 4.56
C ALA A 212 12.39 -19.23 4.32
N ARG A 213 11.16 -19.68 4.64
CA ARG A 213 10.72 -21.05 4.37
C ARG A 213 10.63 -21.35 2.87
N LEU A 214 10.16 -20.38 2.06
CA LEU A 214 10.07 -20.55 0.61
C LEU A 214 11.44 -20.52 -0.04
N ASP A 215 12.36 -19.69 0.42
CA ASP A 215 13.75 -19.65 -0.03
C ASP A 215 14.41 -21.03 0.18
N TYR A 216 14.25 -21.60 1.38
CA TYR A 216 14.76 -22.95 1.68
C TYR A 216 14.15 -24.05 0.79
N ARG A 217 12.83 -24.00 0.54
CA ARG A 217 12.16 -24.96 -0.35
C ARG A 217 12.59 -24.82 -1.80
N MET A 218 12.72 -23.60 -2.29
CA MET A 218 13.22 -23.33 -3.64
C MET A 218 14.67 -23.82 -3.81
N ALA A 219 15.53 -23.57 -2.83
CA ALA A 219 16.90 -24.07 -2.86
C ALA A 219 16.96 -25.60 -2.95
N ALA A 220 16.13 -26.31 -2.18
CA ALA A 220 16.02 -27.76 -2.24
C ALA A 220 15.46 -28.27 -3.59
N GLU A 221 14.47 -27.59 -4.15
CA GLU A 221 13.90 -27.92 -5.48
C GLU A 221 14.93 -27.73 -6.60
N ILE A 222 15.67 -26.63 -6.56
CA ILE A 222 16.74 -26.32 -7.48
C ILE A 222 17.85 -27.39 -7.42
N GLU A 223 18.25 -27.79 -6.21
CA GLU A 223 19.29 -28.81 -6.06
C GLU A 223 18.84 -30.18 -6.59
N ARG A 224 17.58 -30.55 -6.41
CA ARG A 224 17.00 -31.77 -7.01
C ARG A 224 17.06 -31.72 -8.53
N LEU A 225 16.72 -30.59 -9.14
CA LEU A 225 16.77 -30.40 -10.59
C LEU A 225 18.22 -30.48 -11.13
N ARG A 226 19.19 -29.96 -10.38
CA ARG A 226 20.62 -30.11 -10.71
C ARG A 226 21.04 -31.57 -10.81
N VAL A 227 20.68 -32.34 -9.79
CA VAL A 227 21.04 -33.79 -9.74
C VAL A 227 20.37 -34.56 -10.88
N GLN A 228 19.15 -34.19 -11.27
CA GLN A 228 18.46 -34.80 -12.41
C GLN A 228 19.15 -34.48 -13.76
N VAL A 229 19.53 -33.22 -13.99
CA VAL A 229 20.24 -32.81 -15.22
C VAL A 229 21.63 -33.41 -15.31
N ALA A 230 22.33 -33.64 -14.18
CA ALA A 230 23.64 -34.24 -14.16
C ALA A 230 23.62 -35.78 -14.37
N ARG A 231 22.44 -36.42 -14.27
CA ARG A 231 22.26 -37.89 -14.43
C ARG A 231 21.69 -38.30 -15.80
N GLY A 232 21.22 -37.36 -16.62
CA GLY A 232 20.74 -37.58 -17.97
C GLY A 232 21.69 -37.05 -19.03
#